data_7df45fdc89dd32ecc29ad2fc63411b9e
#
_entry.id   7df45fdc89dd32ecc29ad2fc63411b9e
#
_cell.length_a   1.000
_cell.length_b   1.000
_cell.length_c   1.000
_cell.angle_alpha   90.00
_cell.angle_beta   90.00
_cell.angle_gamma   90.00
#
_symmetry.space_group_name_H-M   'P 1'
#
loop_
_entity.id
_entity.type
_entity.pdbx_description
1 polymer ?
#
loop_
_entity_poly.entity_id
_entity_poly.type
_entity_poly.pdbx_seq_one_letter_code
_entity_poly.pdbx_strand_id
1 'polypeptide(L)'
;MADRIGPRKILTAGVVWWGIFTALITFLSANTAALLIILIAVRFLLGMGEAVVYPASNCIVAAWIPSAERGIANGLIFAGVGFGAGITPPLIGYLMLHQGWRASFWASAILGLIAGLIWYIIARDKPAQHPWISAREASFIEAGLPRTQSTKSGNAKLSWRAILRDPNVQAVTFSYFTYGYAAYIFFSWFFIYLSSVRGLNIRESSYYTMLPFLAMAIGSPLGGWISDRLTKKRGKRVGRCYLACAAIAVCAVFIALGTQVESARLASLVLAGGAGALYISQSSFWSISADIGKASAGSVSGFMNMGGQLGGALTASLTPAIASHFGWTASFLVAASLCAAGALAWLRVHPEPVSEDVRAPA
;
A
#
# COMPACT_ATOMS: atom_id res chain seq x y z
N MET A 1 7.46 -14.95 -6.45
CA MET A 1 8.73 -15.27 -5.78
C MET A 1 8.50 -15.60 -4.30
N ALA A 2 7.82 -14.76 -3.53
CA ALA A 2 7.55 -15.01 -2.10
C ALA A 2 6.88 -16.36 -1.82
N ASP A 3 5.91 -16.77 -2.63
CA ASP A 3 5.24 -18.07 -2.51
C ASP A 3 6.15 -19.29 -2.79
N ARG A 4 7.35 -19.09 -3.37
CA ARG A 4 8.28 -20.19 -3.72
C ARG A 4 9.50 -20.25 -2.80
N ILE A 5 10.10 -19.10 -2.52
CA ILE A 5 11.38 -18.98 -1.79
C ILE A 5 11.14 -18.80 -0.28
N GLY A 6 9.95 -18.32 0.08
CA GLY A 6 9.59 -17.93 1.43
C GLY A 6 9.65 -16.42 1.63
N PRO A 7 8.64 -15.84 2.28
CA PRO A 7 8.51 -14.39 2.46
C PRO A 7 9.63 -13.80 3.33
N ARG A 8 10.15 -14.51 4.34
CA ARG A 8 11.25 -14.05 5.19
C ARG A 8 12.49 -13.68 4.37
N LYS A 9 12.93 -14.59 3.51
CA LYS A 9 14.14 -14.40 2.69
C LYS A 9 13.93 -13.32 1.65
N ILE A 10 12.77 -13.29 1.01
CA ILE A 10 12.44 -12.31 -0.04
C ILE A 10 12.37 -10.90 0.55
N LEU A 11 11.75 -10.71 1.72
CA LEU A 11 11.72 -9.41 2.38
C LEU A 11 13.11 -8.94 2.77
N THR A 12 13.94 -9.83 3.35
CA THR A 12 15.33 -9.48 3.68
C THR A 12 16.11 -9.08 2.44
N ALA A 13 16.03 -9.86 1.36
CA ALA A 13 16.70 -9.55 0.11
C ALA A 13 16.22 -8.21 -0.48
N GLY A 14 14.92 -7.93 -0.44
CA GLY A 14 14.33 -6.67 -0.90
C GLY A 14 14.85 -5.46 -0.11
N VAL A 15 14.92 -5.57 1.22
CA VAL A 15 15.43 -4.48 2.08
C VAL A 15 16.93 -4.25 1.88
N VAL A 16 17.73 -5.31 1.78
CA VAL A 16 19.19 -5.18 1.48
C VAL A 16 19.39 -4.56 0.11
N TRP A 17 18.66 -5.01 -0.89
CA TRP A 17 18.68 -4.45 -2.24
C TRP A 17 18.32 -2.96 -2.23
N TRP A 18 17.20 -2.59 -1.60
CA TRP A 18 16.78 -1.21 -1.45
C TRP A 18 17.85 -0.35 -0.75
N GLY A 19 18.45 -0.83 0.35
CA GLY A 19 19.50 -0.14 1.07
C GLY A 19 20.75 0.12 0.19
N ILE A 20 21.18 -0.86 -0.60
CA ILE A 20 22.31 -0.73 -1.52
C ILE A 20 22.03 0.35 -2.57
N PHE A 21 20.87 0.29 -3.25
CA PHE A 21 20.55 1.25 -4.29
C PHE A 21 20.26 2.65 -3.75
N THR A 22 19.74 2.76 -2.52
CA THR A 22 19.63 4.05 -1.81
C THR A 22 21.00 4.67 -1.57
N ALA A 23 21.95 3.89 -1.08
CA ALA A 23 23.33 4.36 -0.86
C ALA A 23 24.04 4.72 -2.18
N LEU A 24 23.82 3.96 -3.26
CA LEU A 24 24.43 4.22 -4.58
C LEU A 24 24.11 5.62 -5.12
N ILE A 25 22.93 6.17 -4.80
CA ILE A 25 22.54 7.53 -5.23
C ILE A 25 23.57 8.57 -4.72
N THR A 26 24.18 8.34 -3.57
CA THR A 26 25.12 9.30 -2.96
C THR A 26 26.45 9.44 -3.73
N PHE A 27 26.80 8.45 -4.55
CA PHE A 27 28.01 8.45 -5.37
C PHE A 27 27.81 9.13 -6.73
N LEU A 28 26.58 9.49 -7.10
CA LEU A 28 26.32 10.17 -8.36
C LEU A 28 26.87 11.61 -8.31
N SER A 29 27.63 11.98 -9.34
CA SER A 29 28.20 13.33 -9.51
C SER A 29 27.39 14.11 -10.53
N ALA A 30 27.14 15.40 -10.21
CA ALA A 30 26.41 16.31 -11.12
C ALA A 30 27.14 16.54 -12.45
N ASN A 31 28.44 16.26 -12.52
CA ASN A 31 29.25 16.50 -13.71
C ASN A 31 29.21 15.34 -14.73
N THR A 32 28.43 14.30 -14.48
CA THR A 32 28.33 13.14 -15.38
C THR A 32 27.32 13.44 -16.49
N ALA A 33 27.75 13.42 -17.75
CA ALA A 33 26.86 13.68 -18.90
C ALA A 33 25.65 12.72 -18.96
N ALA A 34 25.79 11.49 -18.45
CA ALA A 34 24.74 10.48 -18.37
C ALA A 34 24.00 10.47 -17.02
N LEU A 35 24.13 11.51 -16.17
CA LEU A 35 23.59 11.52 -14.80
C LEU A 35 22.10 11.16 -14.74
N LEU A 36 21.30 11.75 -15.60
CA LEU A 36 19.85 11.50 -15.63
C LEU A 36 19.53 10.03 -15.93
N ILE A 37 20.19 9.45 -16.92
CA ILE A 37 20.00 8.05 -17.32
C ILE A 37 20.42 7.11 -16.17
N ILE A 38 21.57 7.38 -15.56
CA ILE A 38 22.07 6.58 -14.43
C ILE A 38 21.11 6.71 -13.24
N LEU A 39 20.63 7.91 -12.93
CA LEU A 39 19.68 8.12 -11.84
C LEU A 39 18.37 7.36 -12.08
N ILE A 40 17.83 7.41 -13.30
CA ILE A 40 16.62 6.65 -13.68
C ILE A 40 16.87 5.15 -13.52
N ALA A 41 18.02 4.64 -13.98
CA ALA A 41 18.37 3.23 -13.87
C ALA A 41 18.49 2.80 -12.40
N VAL A 42 19.20 3.58 -11.56
CA VAL A 42 19.34 3.31 -10.12
C VAL A 42 17.97 3.33 -9.42
N ARG A 43 17.13 4.30 -9.72
CA ARG A 43 15.75 4.39 -9.17
C ARG A 43 14.86 3.23 -9.64
N PHE A 44 14.98 2.81 -10.89
CA PHE A 44 14.27 1.64 -11.40
C PHE A 44 14.69 0.36 -10.67
N LEU A 45 15.99 0.14 -10.52
CA LEU A 45 16.52 -1.01 -9.79
C LEU A 45 16.15 -0.98 -8.30
N LEU A 46 16.14 0.21 -7.67
CA LEU A 46 15.66 0.40 -6.31
C LEU A 46 14.18 -0.03 -6.19
N GLY A 47 13.32 0.44 -7.10
CA GLY A 47 11.91 0.09 -7.12
C GLY A 47 11.65 -1.41 -7.32
N MET A 48 12.52 -2.13 -8.03
CA MET A 48 12.43 -3.60 -8.13
C MET A 48 12.57 -4.28 -6.76
N GLY A 49 13.44 -3.77 -5.87
CA GLY A 49 13.57 -4.27 -4.50
C GLY A 49 12.36 -3.92 -3.62
N GLU A 50 11.78 -2.74 -3.81
CA GLU A 50 10.58 -2.32 -3.07
C GLU A 50 9.33 -3.10 -3.48
N ALA A 51 9.21 -3.49 -4.74
CA ALA A 51 8.02 -4.14 -5.29
C ALA A 51 7.65 -5.45 -4.58
N VAL A 52 8.60 -6.14 -3.97
CA VAL A 52 8.36 -7.42 -3.28
C VAL A 52 7.86 -7.25 -1.84
N VAL A 53 8.00 -6.06 -1.22
CA VAL A 53 7.79 -5.85 0.21
C VAL A 53 6.35 -6.15 0.62
N TYR A 54 5.37 -5.48 0.02
CA TYR A 54 3.96 -5.67 0.40
C TYR A 54 3.41 -7.05 0.03
N PRO A 55 3.65 -7.60 -1.17
CA PRO A 55 3.21 -8.96 -1.49
C PRO A 55 3.80 -10.02 -0.57
N ALA A 56 5.09 -9.90 -0.21
CA ALA A 56 5.73 -10.83 0.71
C ALA A 56 5.22 -10.67 2.15
N SER A 57 4.97 -9.43 2.60
CA SER A 57 4.31 -9.17 3.90
C SER A 57 2.93 -9.80 3.95
N ASN A 58 2.15 -9.72 2.86
CA ASN A 58 0.84 -10.34 2.79
C ASN A 58 0.91 -11.88 2.88
N CYS A 59 1.97 -12.50 2.34
CA CYS A 59 2.23 -13.94 2.53
C CYS A 59 2.45 -14.30 4.01
N ILE A 60 3.21 -13.48 4.76
CA ILE A 60 3.38 -13.66 6.21
C ILE A 60 2.03 -13.52 6.93
N VAL A 61 1.29 -12.45 6.65
CA VAL A 61 -0.05 -12.27 7.24
C VAL A 61 -0.96 -13.47 6.96
N ALA A 62 -0.93 -13.98 5.72
CA ALA A 62 -1.73 -15.15 5.36
C ALA A 62 -1.31 -16.43 6.09
N ALA A 63 -0.03 -16.58 6.43
CA ALA A 63 0.54 -17.77 7.08
C ALA A 63 0.44 -17.73 8.62
N TRP A 64 0.40 -16.54 9.21
CA TRP A 64 0.47 -16.35 10.67
C TRP A 64 -0.83 -15.88 11.29
N ILE A 65 -1.67 -15.17 10.56
CA ILE A 65 -2.84 -14.48 11.10
C ILE A 65 -4.11 -15.18 10.66
N PRO A 66 -4.97 -15.59 11.62
CA PRO A 66 -6.30 -16.10 11.32
C PRO A 66 -7.06 -15.19 10.37
N SER A 67 -7.84 -15.79 9.47
CA SER A 67 -8.53 -14.99 8.40
C SER A 67 -9.43 -13.89 8.95
N ALA A 68 -9.95 -14.08 10.18
CA ALA A 68 -10.83 -13.12 10.85
C ALA A 68 -10.09 -11.92 11.50
N GLU A 69 -8.74 -11.92 11.51
CA GLU A 69 -7.89 -10.91 12.17
C GLU A 69 -6.87 -10.28 11.19
N ARG A 70 -6.92 -10.64 9.91
CA ARG A 70 -6.02 -10.11 8.87
C ARG A 70 -6.19 -8.63 8.63
N GLY A 71 -7.39 -8.09 8.89
CA GLY A 71 -7.67 -6.68 8.74
C GLY A 71 -6.82 -5.82 9.66
N ILE A 72 -6.81 -6.12 10.96
CA ILE A 72 -6.00 -5.34 11.92
C ILE A 72 -4.50 -5.53 11.66
N ALA A 73 -4.05 -6.74 11.31
CA ALA A 73 -2.64 -6.99 11.00
C ALA A 73 -2.16 -6.15 9.81
N ASN A 74 -2.92 -6.14 8.71
CA ASN A 74 -2.63 -5.27 7.56
C ASN A 74 -2.76 -3.80 7.92
N GLY A 75 -3.76 -3.45 8.74
CA GLY A 75 -3.94 -2.08 9.23
C GLY A 75 -2.70 -1.55 9.96
N LEU A 76 -2.08 -2.36 10.82
CA LEU A 76 -0.86 -2.01 11.54
C LEU A 76 0.36 -1.87 10.61
N ILE A 77 0.47 -2.72 9.58
CA ILE A 77 1.53 -2.59 8.56
C ILE A 77 1.45 -1.22 7.88
N PHE A 78 0.26 -0.81 7.47
CA PHE A 78 0.08 0.47 6.79
C PHE A 78 0.02 1.68 7.73
N ALA A 79 -0.26 1.49 9.02
CA ALA A 79 -0.01 2.51 10.04
C ALA A 79 1.48 2.88 10.09
N GLY A 80 2.36 1.87 10.02
CA GLY A 80 3.81 2.08 9.91
C GLY A 80 4.20 2.95 8.72
N VAL A 81 3.53 2.77 7.57
CA VAL A 81 3.74 3.63 6.37
C VAL A 81 3.34 5.08 6.67
N GLY A 82 2.17 5.30 7.27
CA GLY A 82 1.70 6.63 7.63
C GLY A 82 2.62 7.34 8.64
N PHE A 83 3.04 6.64 9.70
CA PHE A 83 4.00 7.16 10.66
C PHE A 83 5.36 7.46 10.02
N GLY A 84 5.88 6.55 9.21
CA GLY A 84 7.13 6.75 8.48
C GLY A 84 7.05 7.98 7.58
N ALA A 85 6.00 8.11 6.76
CA ALA A 85 5.79 9.27 5.91
C ALA A 85 5.64 10.58 6.69
N GLY A 86 5.04 10.53 7.89
CA GLY A 86 4.90 11.70 8.76
C GLY A 86 6.22 12.16 9.41
N ILE A 87 7.06 11.22 9.83
CA ILE A 87 8.33 11.52 10.52
C ILE A 87 9.47 11.84 9.54
N THR A 88 9.45 11.24 8.36
CA THR A 88 10.52 11.39 7.36
C THR A 88 10.83 12.84 6.99
N PRO A 89 9.86 13.73 6.66
CA PRO A 89 10.17 15.10 6.26
C PRO A 89 10.97 15.88 7.28
N PRO A 90 10.60 15.95 8.59
CA PRO A 90 11.39 16.66 9.57
C PRO A 90 12.78 16.04 9.79
N LEU A 91 12.90 14.71 9.79
CA LEU A 91 14.18 14.02 9.93
C LEU A 91 15.12 14.34 8.77
N ILE A 92 14.63 14.18 7.54
CA ILE A 92 15.40 14.43 6.34
C ILE A 92 15.76 15.91 6.22
N GLY A 93 14.83 16.82 6.55
CA GLY A 93 15.08 18.26 6.56
C GLY A 93 16.21 18.64 7.53
N TYR A 94 16.19 18.08 8.74
CA TYR A 94 17.26 18.28 9.71
C TYR A 94 18.62 17.80 9.19
N LEU A 95 18.68 16.59 8.67
CA LEU A 95 19.93 16.03 8.11
C LEU A 95 20.45 16.84 6.91
N MET A 96 19.57 17.27 6.02
CA MET A 96 19.94 18.08 4.86
C MET A 96 20.54 19.43 5.25
N LEU A 97 19.98 20.09 6.27
CA LEU A 97 20.45 21.41 6.72
C LEU A 97 21.80 21.32 7.45
N HIS A 98 22.08 20.24 8.19
CA HIS A 98 23.24 20.15 9.05
C HIS A 98 24.39 19.32 8.45
N GLN A 99 24.06 18.32 7.62
CA GLN A 99 25.04 17.33 7.11
C GLN A 99 24.98 17.17 5.58
N GLY A 100 24.09 17.91 4.93
CA GLY A 100 23.90 17.84 3.48
C GLY A 100 23.01 16.66 3.03
N TRP A 101 22.58 16.72 1.78
CA TRP A 101 21.60 15.79 1.21
C TRP A 101 22.10 14.33 1.21
N ARG A 102 23.39 14.10 1.05
CA ARG A 102 23.98 12.73 1.04
C ARG A 102 23.78 12.02 2.37
N ALA A 103 23.87 12.72 3.49
CA ALA A 103 23.64 12.15 4.82
C ALA A 103 22.22 11.58 4.98
N SER A 104 21.24 12.19 4.35
CA SER A 104 19.84 11.71 4.37
C SER A 104 19.71 10.33 3.72
N PHE A 105 20.40 10.09 2.59
CA PHE A 105 20.40 8.80 1.91
C PHE A 105 21.14 7.73 2.72
N TRP A 106 22.30 8.08 3.30
CA TRP A 106 23.03 7.17 4.17
C TRP A 106 22.24 6.78 5.41
N ALA A 107 21.62 7.74 6.08
CA ALA A 107 20.76 7.47 7.22
C ALA A 107 19.60 6.55 6.86
N SER A 108 18.94 6.79 5.73
CA SER A 108 17.85 5.95 5.24
C SER A 108 18.32 4.53 4.92
N ALA A 109 19.48 4.37 4.26
CA ALA A 109 20.04 3.07 3.93
C ALA A 109 20.42 2.28 5.20
N ILE A 110 21.06 2.93 6.18
CA ILE A 110 21.46 2.30 7.45
C ILE A 110 20.23 1.86 8.25
N LEU A 111 19.22 2.74 8.39
CA LEU A 111 17.98 2.40 9.09
C LEU A 111 17.28 1.23 8.43
N GLY A 112 17.22 1.19 7.09
CA GLY A 112 16.66 0.09 6.34
C GLY A 112 17.42 -1.21 6.58
N LEU A 113 18.75 -1.20 6.52
CA LEU A 113 19.58 -2.39 6.76
C LEU A 113 19.44 -2.93 8.19
N ILE A 114 19.38 -2.05 9.19
CA ILE A 114 19.12 -2.41 10.59
C ILE A 114 17.74 -3.09 10.70
N ALA A 115 16.70 -2.49 10.12
CA ALA A 115 15.36 -3.07 10.11
C ALA A 115 15.33 -4.44 9.40
N GLY A 116 16.03 -4.58 8.28
CA GLY A 116 16.19 -5.85 7.56
C GLY A 116 16.90 -6.92 8.36
N LEU A 117 17.93 -6.56 9.12
CA LEU A 117 18.63 -7.47 10.02
C LEU A 117 17.74 -7.93 11.17
N ILE A 118 17.05 -7.01 11.83
CA ILE A 118 16.09 -7.32 12.89
C ILE A 118 15.00 -8.25 12.35
N TRP A 119 14.45 -7.94 11.17
CA TRP A 119 13.48 -8.80 10.49
C TRP A 119 14.03 -10.21 10.26
N TYR A 120 15.24 -10.33 9.72
CA TYR A 120 15.86 -11.63 9.45
C TYR A 120 16.05 -12.47 10.71
N ILE A 121 16.41 -11.86 11.83
CA ILE A 121 16.61 -12.56 13.11
C ILE A 121 15.27 -13.02 13.68
N ILE A 122 14.25 -12.16 13.67
CA ILE A 122 12.97 -12.42 14.35
C ILE A 122 12.02 -13.24 13.47
N ALA A 123 11.84 -12.87 12.19
CA ALA A 123 10.80 -13.46 11.36
C ALA A 123 11.03 -14.93 11.02
N ARG A 124 9.94 -15.68 10.90
CA ARG A 124 9.90 -17.06 10.37
C ARG A 124 8.76 -17.17 9.36
N ASP A 125 8.90 -18.06 8.39
CA ASP A 125 7.88 -18.25 7.35
C ASP A 125 6.61 -18.91 7.88
N LYS A 126 6.76 -19.75 8.93
CA LYS A 126 5.64 -20.49 9.54
C LYS A 126 5.72 -20.41 11.07
N PRO A 127 4.57 -20.41 11.79
CA PRO A 127 4.52 -20.40 13.24
C PRO A 127 5.33 -21.54 13.89
N ALA A 128 5.20 -22.76 13.38
CA ALA A 128 5.93 -23.94 13.90
C ALA A 128 7.47 -23.82 13.83
N GLN A 129 8.02 -22.90 13.08
CA GLN A 129 9.47 -22.66 12.96
C GLN A 129 9.98 -21.62 13.96
N HIS A 130 9.10 -20.97 14.72
CA HIS A 130 9.50 -19.85 15.56
C HIS A 130 9.86 -20.34 16.97
N PRO A 131 11.09 -20.06 17.46
CA PRO A 131 11.58 -20.63 18.72
C PRO A 131 10.88 -20.08 19.97
N TRP A 132 10.19 -18.96 19.88
CA TRP A 132 9.54 -18.30 21.02
C TRP A 132 8.04 -18.59 21.12
N ILE A 133 7.46 -19.32 20.16
CA ILE A 133 6.04 -19.65 20.17
C ILE A 133 5.78 -20.89 21.01
N SER A 134 4.83 -20.80 21.93
CA SER A 134 4.36 -21.94 22.71
C SER A 134 3.53 -22.90 21.83
N ALA A 135 3.51 -24.19 22.20
CA ALA A 135 2.68 -25.17 21.50
C ALA A 135 1.19 -24.80 21.50
N ARG A 136 0.71 -24.14 22.57
CA ARG A 136 -0.67 -23.65 22.67
C ARG A 136 -0.94 -22.51 21.67
N GLU A 137 -0.01 -21.59 21.52
CA GLU A 137 -0.13 -20.49 20.58
C GLU A 137 -0.06 -20.99 19.13
N ALA A 138 0.87 -21.90 18.82
CA ALA A 138 0.96 -22.53 17.52
C ALA A 138 -0.35 -23.24 17.13
N SER A 139 -0.94 -24.00 18.05
CA SER A 139 -2.21 -24.68 17.79
C SER A 139 -3.39 -23.70 17.63
N PHE A 140 -3.39 -22.59 18.38
CA PHE A 140 -4.40 -21.53 18.22
C PHE A 140 -4.30 -20.87 16.82
N ILE A 141 -3.10 -20.54 16.40
CA ILE A 141 -2.86 -19.97 15.06
C ILE A 141 -3.31 -20.97 13.99
N GLU A 142 -2.86 -22.22 14.06
CA GLU A 142 -3.21 -23.27 13.09
C GLU A 142 -4.72 -23.52 13.01
N ALA A 143 -5.43 -23.51 14.14
CA ALA A 143 -6.87 -23.67 14.18
C ALA A 143 -7.62 -22.51 13.50
N GLY A 144 -7.07 -21.29 13.55
CA GLY A 144 -7.63 -20.09 12.92
C GLY A 144 -7.27 -19.89 11.45
N LEU A 145 -6.27 -20.63 10.96
CA LEU A 145 -5.91 -20.61 9.55
C LEU A 145 -6.94 -21.39 8.73
N PRO A 146 -7.20 -21.00 7.46
CA PRO A 146 -8.03 -21.79 6.57
C PRO A 146 -7.46 -23.21 6.49
N ARG A 147 -8.25 -24.20 6.91
CA ARG A 147 -7.86 -25.61 6.76
C ARG A 147 -7.57 -25.86 5.28
N THR A 148 -6.31 -26.07 4.97
CA THR A 148 -5.91 -26.67 3.71
C THR A 148 -6.41 -28.12 3.80
N GLN A 149 -7.61 -28.40 3.27
CA GLN A 149 -8.00 -29.78 3.10
C GLN A 149 -6.88 -30.43 2.27
N SER A 150 -6.28 -31.47 2.82
CA SER A 150 -5.18 -32.24 2.22
C SER A 150 -5.62 -33.10 1.03
N THR A 151 -6.58 -32.65 0.27
CA THR A 151 -6.81 -33.17 -1.06
C THR A 151 -5.67 -32.71 -1.94
N LYS A 152 -4.99 -33.62 -2.59
CA LYS A 152 -3.84 -33.41 -3.51
C LYS A 152 -4.09 -32.32 -4.57
N SER A 153 -5.33 -31.88 -4.74
CA SER A 153 -5.79 -30.80 -5.63
C SER A 153 -5.77 -29.40 -5.00
N GLY A 154 -5.75 -29.24 -3.65
CA GLY A 154 -5.92 -27.94 -2.98
C GLY A 154 -4.65 -27.08 -2.81
N ASN A 155 -3.46 -27.61 -3.15
CA ASN A 155 -2.17 -26.92 -3.02
C ASN A 155 -1.58 -26.48 -4.37
N ALA A 156 -2.28 -26.67 -5.48
CA ALA A 156 -1.84 -26.18 -6.78
C ALA A 156 -1.82 -24.65 -6.76
N LYS A 157 -0.67 -24.08 -7.11
CA LYS A 157 -0.54 -22.63 -7.29
C LYS A 157 -1.33 -22.24 -8.53
N LEU A 158 -2.13 -21.19 -8.40
CA LEU A 158 -2.90 -20.64 -9.51
C LEU A 158 -1.96 -20.28 -10.68
N SER A 159 -2.38 -20.61 -11.90
CA SER A 159 -1.70 -20.15 -13.09
C SER A 159 -1.88 -18.63 -13.24
N TRP A 160 -0.92 -17.95 -13.83
CA TRP A 160 -1.05 -16.52 -14.14
C TRP A 160 -2.26 -16.21 -15.00
N ARG A 161 -2.62 -17.13 -15.90
CA ARG A 161 -3.82 -16.99 -16.75
C ARG A 161 -5.11 -16.99 -15.93
N ALA A 162 -5.20 -17.83 -14.90
CA ALA A 162 -6.35 -17.86 -13.99
C ALA A 162 -6.44 -16.57 -13.18
N ILE A 163 -5.30 -16.09 -12.61
CA ILE A 163 -5.24 -14.85 -11.86
C ILE A 163 -5.68 -13.65 -12.71
N LEU A 164 -5.14 -13.51 -13.92
CA LEU A 164 -5.41 -12.38 -14.80
C LEU A 164 -6.85 -12.35 -15.35
N ARG A 165 -7.50 -13.51 -15.45
CA ARG A 165 -8.87 -13.62 -15.98
C ARG A 165 -9.95 -13.61 -14.92
N ASP A 166 -9.59 -13.75 -13.65
CA ASP A 166 -10.58 -13.75 -12.56
C ASP A 166 -11.19 -12.35 -12.39
N PRO A 167 -12.52 -12.22 -12.48
CA PRO A 167 -13.19 -10.93 -12.40
C PRO A 167 -13.06 -10.25 -11.03
N ASN A 168 -12.90 -11.01 -9.94
CA ASN A 168 -12.66 -10.46 -8.61
C ASN A 168 -11.27 -9.82 -8.54
N VAL A 169 -10.25 -10.52 -9.07
CA VAL A 169 -8.88 -10.01 -9.11
C VAL A 169 -8.81 -8.75 -9.98
N GLN A 170 -9.47 -8.73 -11.14
CA GLN A 170 -9.54 -7.56 -12.00
C GLN A 170 -10.21 -6.36 -11.30
N ALA A 171 -11.37 -6.59 -10.67
CA ALA A 171 -12.10 -5.54 -9.97
C ALA A 171 -11.31 -4.95 -8.79
N VAL A 172 -10.67 -5.81 -7.98
CA VAL A 172 -9.81 -5.37 -6.86
C VAL A 172 -8.59 -4.62 -7.39
N THR A 173 -7.95 -5.10 -8.47
CA THR A 173 -6.79 -4.44 -9.08
C THR A 173 -7.16 -3.08 -9.67
N PHE A 174 -8.28 -2.98 -10.36
CA PHE A 174 -8.80 -1.69 -10.85
C PHE A 174 -9.09 -0.72 -9.69
N SER A 175 -9.77 -1.19 -8.66
CA SER A 175 -10.01 -0.35 -7.49
C SER A 175 -8.72 0.07 -6.79
N TYR A 176 -7.71 -0.81 -6.73
CA TYR A 176 -6.42 -0.46 -6.14
C TYR A 176 -5.60 0.51 -7.02
N PHE A 177 -5.80 0.46 -8.34
CA PHE A 177 -5.29 1.47 -9.26
C PHE A 177 -5.86 2.87 -8.93
N THR A 178 -7.19 2.97 -8.74
CA THR A 178 -7.82 4.25 -8.39
C THR A 178 -7.42 4.73 -6.99
N TYR A 179 -7.27 3.79 -6.04
CA TYR A 179 -6.71 4.03 -4.72
C TYR A 179 -5.30 4.61 -4.82
N GLY A 180 -4.42 3.99 -5.60
CA GLY A 180 -3.04 4.45 -5.81
C GLY A 180 -3.01 5.84 -6.43
N TYR A 181 -3.83 6.11 -7.43
CA TYR A 181 -3.94 7.43 -8.03
C TYR A 181 -4.25 8.51 -6.98
N ALA A 182 -5.25 8.29 -6.15
CA ALA A 182 -5.65 9.24 -5.11
C ALA A 182 -4.59 9.37 -3.99
N ALA A 183 -4.02 8.25 -3.52
CA ALA A 183 -3.01 8.26 -2.48
C ALA A 183 -1.76 9.05 -2.89
N TYR A 184 -1.28 8.87 -4.13
CA TYR A 184 -0.08 9.54 -4.61
C TYR A 184 -0.27 11.04 -4.86
N ILE A 185 -1.50 11.57 -4.96
CA ILE A 185 -1.72 13.02 -4.89
C ILE A 185 -1.19 13.58 -3.57
N PHE A 186 -1.49 12.91 -2.46
CA PHE A 186 -1.02 13.35 -1.14
C PHE A 186 0.50 13.20 -0.99
N PHE A 187 1.10 12.14 -1.54
CA PHE A 187 2.54 11.93 -1.47
C PHE A 187 3.35 12.87 -2.38
N SER A 188 2.83 13.21 -3.56
CA SER A 188 3.62 13.91 -4.59
C SER A 188 3.25 15.38 -4.75
N TRP A 189 1.97 15.73 -4.59
CA TRP A 189 1.47 17.03 -5.03
C TRP A 189 0.86 17.88 -3.93
N PHE A 190 0.51 17.29 -2.80
CA PHE A 190 -0.26 18.00 -1.78
C PHE A 190 0.50 19.20 -1.19
N PHE A 191 1.80 19.05 -0.90
CA PHE A 191 2.63 20.17 -0.45
C PHE A 191 2.66 21.32 -1.47
N ILE A 192 2.88 20.99 -2.76
CA ILE A 192 2.93 21.97 -3.84
C ILE A 192 1.57 22.65 -3.99
N TYR A 193 0.47 21.90 -3.92
CA TYR A 193 -0.87 22.46 -3.93
C TYR A 193 -1.09 23.49 -2.81
N LEU A 194 -0.69 23.17 -1.58
CA LEU A 194 -0.83 24.08 -0.45
C LEU A 194 0.02 25.33 -0.57
N SER A 195 1.28 25.19 -0.97
CA SER A 195 2.22 26.30 -1.06
C SER A 195 1.99 27.19 -2.28
N SER A 196 1.86 26.58 -3.46
CA SER A 196 1.84 27.33 -4.72
C SER A 196 0.43 27.74 -5.18
N VAL A 197 -0.61 27.04 -4.74
CA VAL A 197 -2.00 27.29 -5.19
C VAL A 197 -2.84 27.92 -4.09
N ARG A 198 -2.69 27.41 -2.87
CA ARG A 198 -3.49 27.87 -1.71
C ARG A 198 -2.81 29.00 -0.92
N GLY A 199 -1.59 29.40 -1.31
CA GLY A 199 -0.88 30.56 -0.76
C GLY A 199 -0.35 30.39 0.67
N LEU A 200 -0.26 29.16 1.19
CA LEU A 200 0.36 28.90 2.48
C LEU A 200 1.88 29.04 2.36
N ASN A 201 2.52 29.62 3.37
CA ASN A 201 3.98 29.66 3.42
C ASN A 201 4.56 28.24 3.60
N ILE A 202 5.87 28.09 3.35
CA ILE A 202 6.56 26.78 3.41
C ILE A 202 6.36 26.09 4.76
N ARG A 203 6.43 26.83 5.86
CA ARG A 203 6.26 26.27 7.21
C ARG A 203 4.86 25.75 7.43
N GLU A 204 3.83 26.53 7.11
CA GLU A 204 2.44 26.11 7.23
C GLU A 204 2.13 24.93 6.27
N SER A 205 2.60 24.98 5.01
CA SER A 205 2.44 23.89 4.06
C SER A 205 3.04 22.58 4.58
N SER A 206 4.20 22.62 5.22
CA SER A 206 4.84 21.46 5.83
C SER A 206 3.98 20.84 6.94
N TYR A 207 3.45 21.64 7.85
CA TYR A 207 2.58 21.15 8.91
C TYR A 207 1.26 20.59 8.39
N TYR A 208 0.60 21.29 7.46
CA TYR A 208 -0.66 20.81 6.90
C TYR A 208 -0.47 19.59 5.99
N THR A 209 0.69 19.41 5.37
CA THR A 209 1.02 18.20 4.59
C THR A 209 1.17 16.95 5.48
N MET A 210 1.50 17.09 6.76
CA MET A 210 1.53 15.96 7.69
C MET A 210 0.14 15.40 7.99
N LEU A 211 -0.92 16.21 7.92
CA LEU A 211 -2.28 15.82 8.32
C LEU A 211 -2.83 14.60 7.55
N PRO A 212 -2.74 14.53 6.21
CA PRO A 212 -3.13 13.33 5.48
C PRO A 212 -2.40 12.08 5.97
N PHE A 213 -1.09 12.16 6.24
CA PHE A 213 -0.29 11.02 6.67
C PHE A 213 -0.65 10.56 8.09
N LEU A 214 -0.93 11.48 8.99
CA LEU A 214 -1.44 11.16 10.33
C LEU A 214 -2.84 10.53 10.23
N ALA A 215 -3.71 11.06 9.38
CA ALA A 215 -5.03 10.49 9.13
C ALA A 215 -4.93 9.07 8.53
N MET A 216 -3.98 8.83 7.62
CA MET A 216 -3.65 7.51 7.07
C MET A 216 -3.17 6.55 8.16
N ALA A 217 -2.25 7.00 9.03
CA ALA A 217 -1.70 6.20 10.13
C ALA A 217 -2.78 5.73 11.13
N ILE A 218 -3.79 6.57 11.36
CA ILE A 218 -4.94 6.25 12.23
C ILE A 218 -6.00 5.44 11.45
N GLY A 219 -6.30 5.86 10.21
CA GLY A 219 -7.34 5.26 9.38
C GLY A 219 -7.10 3.80 9.07
N SER A 220 -5.84 3.42 8.83
CA SER A 220 -5.49 2.05 8.44
C SER A 220 -5.76 1.01 9.55
N PRO A 221 -5.27 1.13 10.80
CA PRO A 221 -5.61 0.18 11.86
C PRO A 221 -7.09 0.25 12.25
N LEU A 222 -7.70 1.44 12.25
CA LEU A 222 -9.12 1.60 12.49
C LEU A 222 -9.95 0.82 11.45
N GLY A 223 -9.61 0.97 10.17
CA GLY A 223 -10.21 0.24 9.07
C GLY A 223 -10.05 -1.27 9.21
N GLY A 224 -8.85 -1.72 9.60
CA GLY A 224 -8.56 -3.12 9.89
C GLY A 224 -9.44 -3.69 11.01
N TRP A 225 -9.50 -2.98 12.13
CA TRP A 225 -10.34 -3.38 13.27
C TRP A 225 -11.83 -3.42 12.91
N ILE A 226 -12.35 -2.41 12.21
CA ILE A 226 -13.74 -2.36 11.74
C ILE A 226 -14.00 -3.54 10.79
N SER A 227 -13.09 -3.77 9.83
CA SER A 227 -13.17 -4.85 8.84
C SER A 227 -13.29 -6.21 9.51
N ASP A 228 -12.42 -6.51 10.47
CA ASP A 228 -12.42 -7.79 11.17
C ASP A 228 -13.66 -7.96 12.04
N ARG A 229 -14.08 -6.91 12.75
CA ARG A 229 -15.31 -6.94 13.58
C ARG A 229 -16.57 -7.17 12.75
N LEU A 230 -16.67 -6.50 11.60
CA LEU A 230 -17.80 -6.69 10.67
C LEU A 230 -17.72 -8.08 10.01
N THR A 231 -16.53 -8.56 9.66
CA THR A 231 -16.33 -9.89 9.09
C THR A 231 -16.78 -10.98 10.06
N LYS A 232 -16.43 -10.86 11.34
CA LYS A 232 -16.88 -11.81 12.39
C LYS A 232 -18.40 -11.79 12.58
N LYS A 233 -19.06 -10.61 12.45
CA LYS A 233 -20.50 -10.45 12.71
C LYS A 233 -21.37 -10.70 11.48
N ARG A 234 -20.96 -10.28 10.29
CA ARG A 234 -21.78 -10.20 9.06
C ARG A 234 -21.13 -10.87 7.83
N GLY A 235 -20.00 -11.56 8.01
CA GLY A 235 -19.29 -12.24 6.94
C GLY A 235 -18.35 -11.31 6.14
N LYS A 236 -17.49 -11.94 5.32
CA LYS A 236 -16.39 -11.28 4.59
C LYS A 236 -16.87 -10.22 3.60
N ARG A 237 -17.99 -10.45 2.93
CA ARG A 237 -18.53 -9.51 1.93
C ARG A 237 -18.86 -8.16 2.57
N VAL A 238 -19.54 -8.16 3.73
CA VAL A 238 -19.87 -6.92 4.45
C VAL A 238 -18.62 -6.31 5.06
N GLY A 239 -17.80 -7.12 5.76
CA GLY A 239 -16.67 -6.62 6.53
C GLY A 239 -15.50 -6.14 5.67
N ARG A 240 -15.37 -6.59 4.43
CA ARG A 240 -14.27 -6.22 3.54
C ARG A 240 -14.75 -5.45 2.32
N CYS A 241 -15.68 -6.02 1.54
CA CYS A 241 -16.06 -5.41 0.27
C CYS A 241 -16.90 -4.15 0.47
N TYR A 242 -17.96 -4.21 1.29
CA TYR A 242 -18.81 -3.05 1.51
C TYR A 242 -18.14 -1.97 2.35
N LEU A 243 -17.28 -2.35 3.31
CA LEU A 243 -16.47 -1.38 4.05
C LEU A 243 -15.53 -0.63 3.12
N ALA A 244 -14.80 -1.34 2.24
CA ALA A 244 -13.89 -0.70 1.28
C ALA A 244 -14.65 0.20 0.30
N CYS A 245 -15.79 -0.27 -0.22
CA CYS A 245 -16.66 0.55 -1.07
C CYS A 245 -17.05 1.86 -0.37
N ALA A 246 -17.57 1.77 0.85
CA ALA A 246 -18.01 2.95 1.62
C ALA A 246 -16.82 3.90 1.92
N ALA A 247 -15.68 3.37 2.34
CA ALA A 247 -14.51 4.15 2.69
C ALA A 247 -13.94 4.92 1.47
N ILE A 248 -13.86 4.26 0.30
CA ILE A 248 -13.38 4.90 -0.93
C ILE A 248 -14.40 5.92 -1.46
N ALA A 249 -15.70 5.63 -1.34
CA ALA A 249 -16.77 6.59 -1.69
C ALA A 249 -16.71 7.85 -0.81
N VAL A 250 -16.51 7.68 0.50
CA VAL A 250 -16.30 8.80 1.43
C VAL A 250 -15.04 9.59 1.06
N CYS A 251 -13.94 8.92 0.70
CA CYS A 251 -12.75 9.60 0.19
C CYS A 251 -13.05 10.45 -1.03
N ALA A 252 -13.80 9.93 -2.01
CA ALA A 252 -14.21 10.67 -3.20
C ALA A 252 -14.96 11.96 -2.85
N VAL A 253 -15.90 11.86 -1.92
CA VAL A 253 -16.69 13.02 -1.43
C VAL A 253 -15.78 14.05 -0.75
N PHE A 254 -14.87 13.61 0.14
CA PHE A 254 -13.95 14.53 0.83
C PHE A 254 -12.99 15.21 -0.13
N ILE A 255 -12.46 14.50 -1.15
CA ILE A 255 -11.61 15.10 -2.18
C ILE A 255 -12.41 16.17 -2.95
N ALA A 256 -13.63 15.85 -3.40
CA ALA A 256 -14.47 16.80 -4.13
C ALA A 256 -14.81 18.04 -3.27
N LEU A 257 -15.23 17.85 -2.02
CA LEU A 257 -15.54 18.94 -1.10
C LEU A 257 -14.30 19.78 -0.76
N GLY A 258 -13.14 19.15 -0.55
CA GLY A 258 -11.90 19.86 -0.21
C GLY A 258 -11.45 20.87 -1.28
N THR A 259 -11.85 20.66 -2.53
CA THR A 259 -11.58 21.62 -3.63
C THR A 259 -12.49 22.85 -3.60
N GLN A 260 -13.67 22.74 -3.00
CA GLN A 260 -14.68 23.81 -2.94
C GLN A 260 -14.48 24.73 -1.71
N VAL A 261 -13.67 24.29 -0.74
CA VAL A 261 -13.44 25.05 0.49
C VAL A 261 -12.45 26.20 0.20
N GLU A 262 -12.85 27.45 0.48
CA GLU A 262 -12.01 28.63 0.24
C GLU A 262 -10.80 28.71 1.19
N SER A 263 -11.01 28.45 2.47
CA SER A 263 -9.93 28.46 3.45
C SER A 263 -8.93 27.34 3.22
N ALA A 264 -7.66 27.67 2.95
CA ALA A 264 -6.59 26.71 2.74
C ALA A 264 -6.42 25.73 3.91
N ARG A 265 -6.55 26.23 5.15
CA ARG A 265 -6.44 25.43 6.36
C ARG A 265 -7.58 24.44 6.51
N LEU A 266 -8.82 24.89 6.26
CA LEU A 266 -10.01 24.00 6.31
C LEU A 266 -9.99 23.00 5.16
N ALA A 267 -9.60 23.43 3.94
CA ALA A 267 -9.41 22.53 2.80
C ALA A 267 -8.40 21.41 3.12
N SER A 268 -7.28 21.74 3.79
CA SER A 268 -6.29 20.77 4.21
C SER A 268 -6.86 19.72 5.18
N LEU A 269 -7.69 20.14 6.14
CA LEU A 269 -8.36 19.23 7.07
C LEU A 269 -9.36 18.32 6.36
N VAL A 270 -10.17 18.87 5.47
CA VAL A 270 -11.14 18.09 4.68
C VAL A 270 -10.43 17.06 3.81
N LEU A 271 -9.38 17.47 3.08
CA LEU A 271 -8.58 16.56 2.25
C LEU A 271 -7.85 15.50 3.08
N ALA A 272 -7.36 15.86 4.29
CA ALA A 272 -6.78 14.88 5.21
C ALA A 272 -7.82 13.85 5.69
N GLY A 273 -9.08 14.26 5.92
CA GLY A 273 -10.20 13.37 6.18
C GLY A 273 -10.42 12.38 5.02
N GLY A 274 -10.31 12.85 3.78
CA GLY A 274 -10.34 11.99 2.58
C GLY A 274 -9.22 10.96 2.56
N ALA A 275 -7.99 11.36 2.87
CA ALA A 275 -6.84 10.46 2.97
C ALA A 275 -7.03 9.40 4.07
N GLY A 276 -7.54 9.80 5.24
CA GLY A 276 -7.88 8.88 6.32
C GLY A 276 -8.95 7.87 5.90
N ALA A 277 -10.02 8.33 5.25
CA ALA A 277 -11.08 7.47 4.72
C ALA A 277 -10.52 6.48 3.68
N LEU A 278 -9.65 6.93 2.78
CA LEU A 278 -8.98 6.07 1.80
C LEU A 278 -8.24 4.92 2.50
N TYR A 279 -7.48 5.22 3.56
CA TYR A 279 -6.69 4.23 4.30
C TYR A 279 -7.52 3.31 5.19
N ILE A 280 -8.78 3.66 5.53
CA ILE A 280 -9.72 2.71 6.11
C ILE A 280 -9.95 1.51 5.17
N SER A 281 -9.95 1.70 3.85
CA SER A 281 -10.10 0.62 2.88
C SER A 281 -8.84 -0.25 2.71
N GLN A 282 -7.67 0.24 3.10
CA GLN A 282 -6.37 -0.37 2.80
C GLN A 282 -6.26 -1.82 3.27
N SER A 283 -6.66 -2.10 4.51
CA SER A 283 -6.61 -3.46 5.06
C SER A 283 -7.55 -4.43 4.31
N SER A 284 -8.65 -3.94 3.77
CA SER A 284 -9.60 -4.75 2.98
C SER A 284 -8.99 -5.25 1.69
N PHE A 285 -8.21 -4.43 0.98
CA PHE A 285 -7.51 -4.82 -0.26
C PHE A 285 -6.57 -6.01 -0.02
N TRP A 286 -5.74 -5.93 1.01
CA TRP A 286 -4.77 -6.96 1.32
C TRP A 286 -5.40 -8.21 1.91
N SER A 287 -6.42 -8.04 2.74
CA SER A 287 -7.16 -9.17 3.30
C SER A 287 -7.93 -9.94 2.23
N ILE A 288 -8.60 -9.24 1.30
CA ILE A 288 -9.37 -9.89 0.24
C ILE A 288 -8.44 -10.59 -0.77
N SER A 289 -7.29 -9.99 -1.11
CA SER A 289 -6.32 -10.62 -2.01
C SER A 289 -5.74 -11.91 -1.42
N ALA A 290 -5.54 -11.96 -0.09
CA ALA A 290 -5.13 -13.17 0.60
C ALA A 290 -6.24 -14.23 0.63
N ASP A 291 -7.50 -13.83 0.80
CA ASP A 291 -8.65 -14.74 0.80
C ASP A 291 -8.92 -15.36 -0.58
N ILE A 292 -8.85 -14.55 -1.64
CA ILE A 292 -9.05 -14.99 -3.03
C ILE A 292 -7.88 -15.84 -3.50
N GLY A 293 -6.65 -15.42 -3.18
CA GLY A 293 -5.41 -16.05 -3.65
C GLY A 293 -5.03 -17.34 -2.95
N LYS A 294 -5.45 -17.55 -1.69
CA LYS A 294 -5.06 -18.71 -0.86
C LYS A 294 -3.55 -19.01 -0.96
N ALA A 295 -3.18 -20.18 -1.54
CA ALA A 295 -1.80 -20.59 -1.77
C ALA A 295 -1.00 -19.67 -2.72
N SER A 296 -1.70 -18.85 -3.50
CA SER A 296 -1.14 -17.83 -4.41
C SER A 296 -1.39 -16.39 -3.95
N ALA A 297 -1.57 -16.16 -2.64
CA ALA A 297 -1.86 -14.84 -2.07
C ALA A 297 -0.83 -13.78 -2.48
N GLY A 298 0.47 -14.15 -2.51
CA GLY A 298 1.54 -13.26 -2.96
C GLY A 298 1.43 -12.87 -4.45
N SER A 299 1.02 -13.79 -5.30
CA SER A 299 0.84 -13.52 -6.73
C SER A 299 -0.37 -12.62 -6.99
N VAL A 300 -1.50 -12.89 -6.33
CA VAL A 300 -2.73 -12.08 -6.43
C VAL A 300 -2.50 -10.68 -5.87
N SER A 301 -1.92 -10.57 -4.66
CA SER A 301 -1.62 -9.26 -4.06
C SER A 301 -0.54 -8.51 -4.84
N GLY A 302 0.42 -9.20 -5.44
CA GLY A 302 1.42 -8.59 -6.33
C GLY A 302 0.80 -7.97 -7.58
N PHE A 303 -0.16 -8.65 -8.22
CA PHE A 303 -0.88 -8.12 -9.37
C PHE A 303 -1.76 -6.94 -8.98
N MET A 304 -2.49 -7.04 -7.87
CA MET A 304 -3.25 -5.93 -7.30
C MET A 304 -2.33 -4.72 -7.02
N ASN A 305 -1.19 -4.96 -6.36
CA ASN A 305 -0.25 -3.89 -6.02
C ASN A 305 0.34 -3.20 -7.26
N MET A 306 0.62 -3.95 -8.33
CA MET A 306 1.02 -3.37 -9.62
C MET A 306 -0.02 -2.35 -10.12
N GLY A 307 -1.32 -2.67 -10.01
CA GLY A 307 -2.38 -1.73 -10.35
C GLY A 307 -2.25 -0.40 -9.56
N GLY A 308 -2.06 -0.48 -8.24
CA GLY A 308 -1.87 0.70 -7.39
C GLY A 308 -0.64 1.53 -7.76
N GLN A 309 0.49 0.87 -8.06
CA GLN A 309 1.71 1.57 -8.48
C GLN A 309 1.56 2.25 -9.85
N LEU A 310 0.83 1.63 -10.79
CA LEU A 310 0.48 2.26 -12.07
C LEU A 310 -0.40 3.50 -11.86
N GLY A 311 -1.38 3.43 -10.95
CA GLY A 311 -2.18 4.59 -10.56
C GLY A 311 -1.31 5.73 -10.02
N GLY A 312 -0.38 5.41 -9.11
CA GLY A 312 0.58 6.37 -8.56
C GLY A 312 1.50 6.98 -9.61
N ALA A 313 2.02 6.17 -10.53
CA ALA A 313 2.87 6.65 -11.62
C ALA A 313 2.12 7.61 -12.55
N LEU A 314 0.86 7.30 -12.88
CA LEU A 314 0.02 8.19 -13.67
C LEU A 314 -0.29 9.50 -12.94
N THR A 315 -0.52 9.47 -11.63
CA THR A 315 -0.72 10.68 -10.82
C THR A 315 0.45 11.64 -10.93
N ALA A 316 1.68 11.13 -10.92
CA ALA A 316 2.88 11.97 -11.00
C ALA A 316 2.94 12.79 -12.29
N SER A 317 2.41 12.27 -13.40
CA SER A 317 2.42 12.92 -14.72
C SER A 317 1.11 13.63 -15.04
N LEU A 318 -0.04 12.98 -14.79
CA LEU A 318 -1.36 13.51 -15.18
C LEU A 318 -1.84 14.64 -14.29
N THR A 319 -1.56 14.61 -12.98
CA THR A 319 -2.01 15.68 -12.08
C THR A 319 -1.51 17.05 -12.50
N PRO A 320 -0.18 17.28 -12.71
CA PRO A 320 0.29 18.58 -13.17
C PRO A 320 -0.16 18.92 -14.60
N ALA A 321 -0.28 17.94 -15.49
CA ALA A 321 -0.76 18.18 -16.85
C ALA A 321 -2.22 18.65 -16.85
N ILE A 322 -3.10 18.03 -16.09
CA ILE A 322 -4.48 18.48 -15.94
C ILE A 322 -4.52 19.84 -15.23
N ALA A 323 -3.71 20.01 -14.18
CA ALA A 323 -3.68 21.27 -13.43
C ALA A 323 -3.25 22.47 -14.26
N SER A 324 -2.30 22.29 -15.19
CA SER A 324 -1.83 23.37 -16.08
C SER A 324 -2.86 23.80 -17.12
N HIS A 325 -3.75 22.90 -17.57
CA HIS A 325 -4.74 23.20 -18.61
C HIS A 325 -6.13 23.53 -18.03
N PHE A 326 -6.53 22.86 -16.95
CA PHE A 326 -7.88 22.91 -16.41
C PHE A 326 -7.94 23.35 -14.94
N GLY A 327 -6.80 23.64 -14.34
CA GLY A 327 -6.69 24.03 -12.94
C GLY A 327 -6.64 22.83 -11.96
N TRP A 328 -6.17 23.11 -10.75
CA TRP A 328 -5.98 22.10 -9.70
C TRP A 328 -7.29 21.45 -9.24
N THR A 329 -8.39 22.19 -9.23
CA THR A 329 -9.73 21.66 -8.92
C THR A 329 -10.08 20.51 -9.85
N ALA A 330 -9.83 20.66 -11.17
CA ALA A 330 -10.09 19.59 -12.13
C ALA A 330 -9.23 18.33 -11.85
N SER A 331 -7.95 18.49 -11.51
CA SER A 331 -7.09 17.37 -11.13
C SER A 331 -7.62 16.56 -9.94
N PHE A 332 -8.06 17.25 -8.89
CA PHE A 332 -8.65 16.60 -7.72
C PHE A 332 -10.01 15.97 -8.02
N LEU A 333 -10.84 16.60 -8.87
CA LEU A 333 -12.13 16.02 -9.30
C LEU A 333 -11.95 14.76 -10.15
N VAL A 334 -10.89 14.68 -10.97
CA VAL A 334 -10.52 13.44 -11.67
C VAL A 334 -10.18 12.34 -10.67
N ALA A 335 -9.40 12.65 -9.62
CA ALA A 335 -9.12 11.67 -8.56
C ALA A 335 -10.38 11.25 -7.80
N ALA A 336 -11.27 12.19 -7.49
CA ALA A 336 -12.56 11.88 -6.85
C ALA A 336 -13.43 10.96 -7.73
N SER A 337 -13.49 11.23 -9.04
CA SER A 337 -14.22 10.40 -10.00
C SER A 337 -13.63 8.99 -10.12
N LEU A 338 -12.30 8.87 -10.15
CA LEU A 338 -11.62 7.58 -10.13
C LEU A 338 -11.91 6.83 -8.82
N CYS A 339 -11.87 7.49 -7.66
CA CYS A 339 -12.25 6.89 -6.39
C CYS A 339 -13.71 6.39 -6.42
N ALA A 340 -14.65 7.16 -6.97
CA ALA A 340 -16.03 6.73 -7.10
C ALA A 340 -16.16 5.48 -7.98
N ALA A 341 -15.45 5.43 -9.12
CA ALA A 341 -15.39 4.24 -9.97
C ALA A 341 -14.78 3.03 -9.25
N GLY A 342 -13.69 3.24 -8.48
CA GLY A 342 -13.05 2.22 -7.67
C GLY A 342 -13.96 1.70 -6.56
N ALA A 343 -14.76 2.56 -5.93
CA ALA A 343 -15.76 2.17 -4.95
C ALA A 343 -16.83 1.26 -5.56
N LEU A 344 -17.32 1.60 -6.75
CA LEU A 344 -18.32 0.80 -7.47
C LEU A 344 -17.77 -0.58 -7.86
N ALA A 345 -16.47 -0.68 -8.19
CA ALA A 345 -15.85 -1.96 -8.50
C ALA A 345 -15.94 -2.96 -7.33
N TRP A 346 -15.88 -2.50 -6.09
CA TRP A 346 -16.03 -3.35 -4.91
C TRP A 346 -17.39 -4.04 -4.77
N LEU A 347 -18.44 -3.49 -5.36
CA LEU A 347 -19.78 -4.10 -5.34
C LEU A 347 -19.82 -5.41 -6.13
N ARG A 348 -18.90 -5.59 -7.09
CA ARG A 348 -18.75 -6.80 -7.90
C ARG A 348 -17.83 -7.84 -7.28
N VAL A 349 -17.07 -7.48 -6.24
CA VAL A 349 -16.11 -8.40 -5.61
C VAL A 349 -16.82 -9.40 -4.72
N HIS A 350 -16.56 -10.67 -4.95
CA HIS A 350 -17.00 -11.78 -4.12
C HIS A 350 -15.79 -12.38 -3.39
N PRO A 351 -15.86 -12.60 -2.05
CA PRO A 351 -14.74 -13.10 -1.26
C PRO A 351 -14.48 -14.60 -1.43
N GLU A 352 -14.76 -15.14 -2.59
CA GLU A 352 -14.58 -16.55 -2.94
C GLU A 352 -13.19 -16.74 -3.59
N PRO A 353 -12.56 -17.90 -3.34
CA PRO A 353 -11.28 -18.21 -3.98
C PRO A 353 -11.39 -18.28 -5.50
N VAL A 354 -10.32 -17.90 -6.19
CA VAL A 354 -10.17 -18.11 -7.64
C VAL A 354 -10.31 -19.59 -7.95
N SER A 355 -11.23 -19.93 -8.85
CA SER A 355 -11.39 -21.30 -9.38
C SER A 355 -10.47 -21.50 -10.58
N GLU A 356 -9.87 -22.70 -10.68
CA GLU A 356 -9.11 -23.09 -11.89
C GLU A 356 -10.02 -23.37 -13.11
N ASP A 357 -11.31 -23.58 -12.87
CA ASP A 357 -12.33 -23.78 -13.91
C ASP A 357 -12.75 -22.45 -14.54
N VAL A 358 -11.83 -21.79 -15.22
CA VAL A 358 -12.24 -20.89 -16.30
C VAL A 358 -12.55 -21.80 -17.49
N ARG A 359 -13.83 -22.18 -17.61
CA ARG A 359 -14.38 -22.95 -18.72
C ARG A 359 -13.74 -22.48 -20.03
N ALA A 360 -13.06 -23.38 -20.71
CA ALA A 360 -12.75 -23.19 -22.11
C ALA A 360 -14.06 -22.82 -22.82
N PRO A 361 -14.09 -21.77 -23.65
CA PRO A 361 -15.25 -21.55 -24.50
C PRO A 361 -15.42 -22.77 -25.39
N ALA A 362 -16.64 -23.33 -25.38
CA ALA A 362 -17.06 -24.39 -26.29
C ALA A 362 -16.96 -23.92 -27.75
#